data_566db0bd5f077badfe4c39c6d1c4949b
#
_entry.id   566db0bd5f077badfe4c39c6d1c4949b
#
_cell.length_a   1.000
_cell.length_b   1.000
_cell.length_c   1.000
_cell.angle_alpha   90.00
_cell.angle_beta   90.00
_cell.angle_gamma   90.00
#
_symmetry.space_group_name_H-M   'P 1'
#
loop_
_entity.id
_entity.type
_entity.pdbx_description
1 polymer ?
#
loop_
_entity_poly.entity_id
_entity_poly.type
_entity_poly.pdbx_seq_one_letter_code
_entity_poly.pdbx_strand_id
1 'polypeptide(L)'
;MEDKSLRKEASKNAWKQLYDITLKLDKLEPWNYLGDTQLVTIQLKDREEPVFCSVMGKFSGERGIAVFDGVEGLGDFYMILGSEEGDLPAQYLMDEHTSLTCFWGSMMNVPDEQRKVIDELDIRFKTISDWIYFVSYKKGYKPYQLDEDEVALLIETYENLYMVVEAVRQGELNPEIEQAEGIVRRYNTENDTWEMFVKEIPEAEKEFPSVMLEDQELKDELKNQKQIDLEVILDFTYLPVMVEGERPKNPLLFMAYDNTDGGVITMDILEEGDDEISRTLGFFISFVQQNGRMKTIKARNPWIFGALEDICEYCSVDLVYDPVEIMDQVIEEVVSQL
;
A
#
# COMPACT_ATOMS: atom_id res chain seq x y z
N MET A 1 -14.12 7.93 16.11
CA MET A 1 -15.12 6.84 16.05
C MET A 1 -15.44 6.71 14.58
N GLU A 2 -14.66 5.94 13.86
CA GLU A 2 -14.99 5.62 12.47
C GLU A 2 -16.27 4.80 12.45
N ASP A 3 -17.20 5.24 11.63
CA ASP A 3 -18.44 4.52 11.36
C ASP A 3 -18.03 3.23 10.65
N LYS A 4 -18.05 2.10 11.34
CA LYS A 4 -17.85 0.77 10.73
C LYS A 4 -19.07 0.51 9.83
N SER A 5 -19.09 1.13 8.64
CA SER A 5 -20.06 0.75 7.63
C SER A 5 -19.80 -0.70 7.30
N LEU A 6 -20.77 -1.57 7.54
CA LEU A 6 -20.73 -2.97 7.15
C LEU A 6 -20.41 -3.04 5.66
N ARG A 7 -19.36 -3.79 5.30
CA ARG A 7 -18.99 -4.02 3.91
C ARG A 7 -20.20 -4.50 3.11
N LYS A 8 -20.48 -3.86 1.98
CA LYS A 8 -21.57 -4.23 1.09
C LYS A 8 -21.02 -4.83 -0.18
N GLU A 9 -21.57 -5.98 -0.56
CA GLU A 9 -21.27 -6.57 -1.86
C GLU A 9 -21.89 -5.75 -2.99
N ALA A 10 -21.12 -5.51 -4.05
CA ALA A 10 -21.61 -4.79 -5.21
C ALA A 10 -22.71 -5.56 -5.94
N SER A 11 -23.71 -4.85 -6.42
CA SER A 11 -24.80 -5.45 -7.18
C SER A 11 -24.34 -6.06 -8.50
N LYS A 12 -25.06 -7.06 -8.99
CA LYS A 12 -24.80 -7.64 -10.33
C LYS A 12 -24.78 -6.58 -11.43
N ASN A 13 -25.62 -5.54 -11.32
CA ASN A 13 -25.65 -4.47 -12.30
C ASN A 13 -24.40 -3.59 -12.23
N ALA A 14 -23.88 -3.28 -11.04
CA ALA A 14 -22.64 -2.55 -10.86
C ALA A 14 -21.45 -3.33 -11.43
N TRP A 15 -21.34 -4.62 -11.12
CA TRP A 15 -20.34 -5.50 -11.73
C TRP A 15 -20.42 -5.53 -13.25
N LYS A 16 -21.64 -5.60 -13.81
CA LYS A 16 -21.82 -5.54 -15.26
C LYS A 16 -21.29 -4.24 -15.85
N GLN A 17 -21.59 -3.10 -15.24
CA GLN A 17 -21.10 -1.79 -15.70
C GLN A 17 -19.56 -1.72 -15.64
N LEU A 18 -18.95 -2.20 -14.55
CA LEU A 18 -17.50 -2.24 -14.42
C LEU A 18 -16.86 -3.11 -15.51
N TYR A 19 -17.36 -4.33 -15.76
CA TYR A 19 -16.86 -5.16 -16.85
C TYR A 19 -17.10 -4.54 -18.22
N ASP A 20 -18.25 -3.91 -18.46
CA ASP A 20 -18.56 -3.26 -19.75
C ASP A 20 -17.57 -2.13 -20.07
N ILE A 21 -17.19 -1.29 -19.10
CA ILE A 21 -16.19 -0.23 -19.32
C ILE A 21 -14.77 -0.80 -19.41
N THR A 22 -14.43 -1.78 -18.59
CA THR A 22 -13.11 -2.44 -18.64
C THR A 22 -12.87 -3.14 -19.97
N LEU A 23 -13.88 -3.82 -20.54
CA LEU A 23 -13.80 -4.42 -21.86
C LEU A 23 -13.70 -3.38 -23.01
N LYS A 24 -14.12 -2.13 -22.79
CA LYS A 24 -13.84 -1.03 -23.73
C LYS A 24 -12.40 -0.58 -23.63
N LEU A 25 -11.86 -0.45 -22.41
CA LEU A 25 -10.44 -0.16 -22.18
C LEU A 25 -9.54 -1.26 -22.76
N ASP A 26 -9.88 -2.53 -22.58
CA ASP A 26 -9.16 -3.65 -23.16
C ASP A 26 -8.99 -3.51 -24.68
N LYS A 27 -10.04 -3.09 -25.40
CA LYS A 27 -9.98 -2.86 -26.85
C LYS A 27 -9.10 -1.69 -27.26
N LEU A 28 -8.85 -0.76 -26.38
CA LEU A 28 -7.94 0.37 -26.63
C LEU A 28 -6.48 -0.03 -26.39
N GLU A 29 -6.23 -1.10 -25.63
CA GLU A 29 -4.90 -1.56 -25.25
C GLU A 29 -4.06 -0.40 -24.65
N PRO A 30 -4.49 0.20 -23.51
CA PRO A 30 -3.91 1.44 -22.97
C PRO A 30 -2.42 1.34 -22.66
N TRP A 31 -1.91 0.14 -22.34
CA TRP A 31 -0.49 -0.15 -22.15
C TRP A 31 0.38 0.06 -23.39
N ASN A 32 -0.18 0.19 -24.59
CA ASN A 32 0.57 0.55 -25.79
C ASN A 32 0.90 2.04 -25.85
N TYR A 33 0.18 2.87 -25.09
CA TYR A 33 0.25 4.33 -25.15
C TYR A 33 0.80 4.96 -23.88
N LEU A 34 0.44 4.44 -22.71
CA LEU A 34 0.84 4.93 -21.39
C LEU A 34 1.94 4.04 -20.81
N GLY A 35 2.90 4.63 -20.13
CA GLY A 35 3.92 3.91 -19.38
C GLY A 35 3.48 3.64 -17.95
N ASP A 36 4.05 2.62 -17.34
CA ASP A 36 3.69 2.14 -16.01
C ASP A 36 3.85 3.23 -14.91
N THR A 37 4.79 4.15 -15.12
CA THR A 37 5.05 5.30 -14.21
C THR A 37 4.38 6.60 -14.65
N GLN A 38 3.74 6.64 -15.82
CA GLN A 38 2.99 7.80 -16.30
C GLN A 38 1.58 7.82 -15.69
N LEU A 39 1.41 8.48 -14.55
CA LEU A 39 0.11 8.53 -13.90
C LEU A 39 -0.92 9.34 -14.68
N VAL A 40 -2.14 8.83 -14.71
CA VAL A 40 -3.33 9.60 -15.10
C VAL A 40 -4.04 10.04 -13.82
N THR A 41 -4.03 11.35 -13.57
CA THR A 41 -4.73 11.97 -12.44
C THR A 41 -6.16 12.31 -12.87
N ILE A 42 -7.14 11.77 -12.16
CA ILE A 42 -8.56 12.02 -12.44
C ILE A 42 -9.20 12.70 -11.23
N GLN A 43 -9.57 13.98 -11.38
CA GLN A 43 -10.37 14.70 -10.39
C GLN A 43 -11.84 14.52 -10.74
N LEU A 44 -12.50 13.63 -10.02
CA LEU A 44 -13.93 13.35 -10.17
C LEU A 44 -14.77 14.52 -9.65
N LYS A 45 -16.01 14.64 -10.15
CA LYS A 45 -16.87 15.80 -9.90
C LYS A 45 -17.21 15.99 -8.42
N ASP A 46 -17.53 14.91 -7.75
CA ASP A 46 -18.07 14.91 -6.39
C ASP A 46 -17.05 14.46 -5.33
N ARG A 47 -15.75 14.54 -5.66
CA ARG A 47 -14.67 14.15 -4.75
C ARG A 47 -13.72 15.32 -4.51
N GLU A 48 -13.26 15.44 -3.26
CA GLU A 48 -12.29 16.45 -2.85
C GLU A 48 -10.89 16.13 -3.38
N GLU A 49 -10.48 14.86 -3.31
CA GLU A 49 -9.18 14.39 -3.76
C GLU A 49 -9.28 13.64 -5.09
N PRO A 50 -8.23 13.75 -5.93
CA PRO A 50 -8.15 13.01 -7.17
C PRO A 50 -7.85 11.53 -6.94
N VAL A 51 -8.08 10.71 -7.95
CA VAL A 51 -7.53 9.36 -8.04
C VAL A 51 -6.38 9.33 -9.05
N PHE A 52 -5.41 8.46 -8.82
CA PHE A 52 -4.23 8.30 -9.67
C PHE A 52 -4.24 6.90 -10.29
N CYS A 53 -4.20 6.83 -11.62
CA CYS A 53 -4.21 5.57 -12.35
C CYS A 53 -2.83 5.30 -12.93
N SER A 54 -2.24 4.15 -12.59
CA SER A 54 -1.09 3.56 -13.27
C SER A 54 -1.56 2.51 -14.25
N VAL A 55 -1.12 2.60 -15.51
CA VAL A 55 -1.42 1.62 -16.55
C VAL A 55 -0.19 0.75 -16.78
N MET A 56 -0.22 -0.45 -16.22
CA MET A 56 0.87 -1.42 -16.29
C MET A 56 0.85 -2.22 -17.59
N GLY A 57 2.02 -2.66 -18.04
CA GLY A 57 2.15 -3.59 -19.17
C GLY A 57 3.02 -3.11 -20.32
N LYS A 58 3.47 -1.85 -20.30
CA LYS A 58 4.41 -1.33 -21.30
C LYS A 58 5.85 -1.75 -21.00
N PHE A 59 6.22 -1.71 -19.73
CA PHE A 59 7.55 -2.06 -19.24
C PHE A 59 7.52 -3.28 -18.32
N SER A 60 6.50 -3.42 -17.47
CA SER A 60 6.23 -4.61 -16.68
C SER A 60 5.72 -5.75 -17.56
N GLY A 61 5.96 -6.99 -17.16
CA GLY A 61 5.45 -8.17 -17.87
C GLY A 61 3.95 -8.44 -17.65
N GLU A 62 3.32 -7.72 -16.71
CA GLU A 62 1.93 -7.91 -16.30
C GLU A 62 1.07 -6.74 -16.74
N ARG A 63 -0.04 -7.02 -17.41
CA ARG A 63 -1.01 -6.00 -17.82
C ARG A 63 -2.01 -5.74 -16.70
N GLY A 64 -2.18 -4.46 -16.38
CA GLY A 64 -3.11 -4.05 -15.33
C GLY A 64 -3.39 -2.56 -15.33
N ILE A 65 -4.36 -2.17 -14.51
CA ILE A 65 -4.64 -0.78 -14.16
C ILE A 65 -4.78 -0.73 -12.64
N ALA A 66 -3.85 -0.05 -11.98
CA ALA A 66 -3.92 0.20 -10.55
C ALA A 66 -4.45 1.63 -10.32
N VAL A 67 -5.38 1.76 -9.38
CA VAL A 67 -6.00 3.03 -8.99
C VAL A 67 -5.67 3.29 -7.52
N PHE A 68 -5.04 4.42 -7.28
CA PHE A 68 -4.64 4.91 -5.98
C PHE A 68 -5.52 6.10 -5.61
N ASP A 69 -6.13 6.08 -4.44
CA ASP A 69 -7.11 7.08 -4.02
C ASP A 69 -6.46 8.17 -3.15
N GLY A 70 -6.58 9.41 -3.56
CA GLY A 70 -6.07 10.57 -2.85
C GLY A 70 -4.54 10.68 -2.77
N VAL A 71 -4.08 11.66 -1.99
CA VAL A 71 -2.63 11.91 -1.80
C VAL A 71 -1.95 10.76 -1.06
N GLU A 72 -2.64 10.15 -0.09
CA GLU A 72 -2.13 8.97 0.61
C GLU A 72 -1.90 7.80 -0.35
N GLY A 73 -2.87 7.54 -1.25
CA GLY A 73 -2.71 6.53 -2.30
C GLY A 73 -1.57 6.84 -3.27
N LEU A 74 -1.34 8.12 -3.59
CA LEU A 74 -0.17 8.50 -4.39
C LEU A 74 1.14 8.19 -3.66
N GLY A 75 1.20 8.40 -2.33
CA GLY A 75 2.33 7.97 -1.50
C GLY A 75 2.56 6.46 -1.55
N ASP A 76 1.48 5.67 -1.51
CA ASP A 76 1.55 4.21 -1.67
C ASP A 76 2.10 3.80 -3.04
N PHE A 77 1.72 4.49 -4.11
CA PHE A 77 2.28 4.27 -5.44
C PHE A 77 3.80 4.48 -5.46
N TYR A 78 4.29 5.60 -4.90
CA TYR A 78 5.72 5.88 -4.86
C TYR A 78 6.48 4.93 -3.92
N MET A 79 5.88 4.50 -2.82
CA MET A 79 6.45 3.48 -1.95
C MET A 79 6.65 2.14 -2.69
N ILE A 80 5.67 1.71 -3.49
CA ILE A 80 5.79 0.50 -4.30
C ILE A 80 6.85 0.69 -5.39
N LEU A 81 6.88 1.83 -6.06
CA LEU A 81 7.84 2.11 -7.12
C LEU A 81 9.28 2.14 -6.61
N GLY A 82 9.51 2.71 -5.42
CA GLY A 82 10.81 2.75 -4.76
C GLY A 82 11.25 1.41 -4.16
N SER A 83 10.39 0.41 -4.12
CA SER A 83 10.68 -0.89 -3.50
C SER A 83 11.76 -1.71 -4.19
N GLU A 84 12.04 -1.46 -5.46
CA GLU A 84 13.15 -2.10 -6.18
C GLU A 84 14.53 -1.66 -5.65
N GLU A 85 14.59 -0.49 -5.00
CA GLU A 85 15.80 0.07 -4.39
C GLU A 85 15.79 -0.04 -2.86
N GLY A 86 14.67 -0.50 -2.28
CA GLY A 86 14.45 -0.53 -0.85
C GLY A 86 14.65 -1.92 -0.22
N ASP A 87 14.89 -1.92 1.09
CA ASP A 87 15.19 -3.12 1.86
C ASP A 87 13.94 -3.73 2.55
N LEU A 88 12.75 -3.16 2.29
CA LEU A 88 11.51 -3.73 2.82
C LEU A 88 11.09 -4.97 2.01
N PRO A 89 10.70 -6.07 2.67
CA PRO A 89 10.24 -7.26 1.98
C PRO A 89 9.05 -6.99 1.07
N ALA A 90 9.04 -7.56 -0.13
CA ALA A 90 7.94 -7.38 -1.09
C ALA A 90 6.57 -7.75 -0.47
N GLN A 91 6.51 -8.78 0.38
CA GLN A 91 5.30 -9.18 1.08
C GLN A 91 4.80 -8.08 2.03
N TYR A 92 5.72 -7.41 2.75
CA TYR A 92 5.37 -6.30 3.64
C TYR A 92 4.73 -5.16 2.84
N LEU A 93 5.34 -4.78 1.71
CA LEU A 93 4.82 -3.71 0.85
C LEU A 93 3.45 -4.05 0.26
N MET A 94 3.23 -5.33 -0.09
CA MET A 94 1.92 -5.80 -0.58
C MET A 94 0.81 -5.66 0.46
N ASP A 95 1.13 -5.85 1.74
CA ASP A 95 0.16 -5.74 2.84
C ASP A 95 0.09 -4.30 3.42
N GLU A 96 1.04 -3.42 3.08
CA GLU A 96 1.12 -2.05 3.60
C GLU A 96 0.45 -1.00 2.69
N HIS A 97 0.20 -1.29 1.41
CA HIS A 97 -0.39 -0.33 0.49
C HIS A 97 -1.91 -0.48 0.33
N THR A 98 -2.54 0.58 -0.16
CA THR A 98 -3.96 0.61 -0.52
C THR A 98 -4.11 0.94 -2.01
N SER A 99 -4.76 0.06 -2.76
CA SER A 99 -5.09 0.29 -4.17
C SER A 99 -6.23 -0.58 -4.66
N LEU A 100 -6.87 -0.17 -5.76
CA LEU A 100 -7.84 -0.98 -6.49
C LEU A 100 -7.21 -1.36 -7.83
N THR A 101 -6.95 -2.62 -8.05
CA THR A 101 -6.22 -3.06 -9.25
C THR A 101 -7.05 -4.02 -10.10
N CYS A 102 -7.09 -3.73 -11.39
CA CYS A 102 -7.59 -4.62 -12.42
C CYS A 102 -6.42 -5.30 -13.12
N PHE A 103 -6.48 -6.60 -13.29
CA PHE A 103 -5.46 -7.38 -13.99
C PHE A 103 -6.03 -8.03 -15.25
N TRP A 104 -5.16 -8.14 -16.26
CA TRP A 104 -5.34 -9.00 -17.43
C TRP A 104 -4.38 -10.18 -17.31
N GLY A 105 -4.87 -11.33 -16.88
CA GLY A 105 -4.00 -12.43 -16.51
C GLY A 105 -4.59 -13.81 -16.66
N SER A 106 -3.97 -14.79 -16.00
CA SER A 106 -4.41 -16.17 -16.04
C SER A 106 -5.74 -16.39 -15.33
N MET A 107 -6.61 -17.23 -15.92
CA MET A 107 -7.80 -17.75 -15.27
C MET A 107 -7.52 -18.35 -13.89
N MET A 108 -6.31 -18.87 -13.68
CA MET A 108 -5.91 -19.48 -12.40
C MET A 108 -5.79 -18.45 -11.25
N ASN A 109 -5.54 -17.18 -11.60
CA ASN A 109 -5.39 -16.10 -10.64
C ASN A 109 -6.73 -15.43 -10.27
N VAL A 110 -7.81 -15.75 -11.00
CA VAL A 110 -9.13 -15.14 -10.74
C VAL A 110 -9.71 -15.68 -9.44
N PRO A 111 -10.08 -14.84 -8.46
CA PRO A 111 -10.74 -15.26 -7.23
C PRO A 111 -12.05 -16.00 -7.50
N ASP A 112 -12.39 -16.99 -6.67
CA ASP A 112 -13.56 -17.85 -6.88
C ASP A 112 -14.87 -17.06 -6.87
N GLU A 113 -14.99 -16.02 -6.04
CA GLU A 113 -16.14 -15.13 -6.00
C GLU A 113 -16.31 -14.36 -7.30
N GLN A 114 -15.22 -13.88 -7.89
CA GLN A 114 -15.29 -13.19 -9.18
C GLN A 114 -15.57 -14.15 -10.35
N ARG A 115 -15.12 -15.40 -10.27
CA ARG A 115 -15.54 -16.41 -11.27
C ARG A 115 -17.05 -16.58 -11.29
N LYS A 116 -17.70 -16.59 -10.12
CA LYS A 116 -19.18 -16.64 -10.04
C LYS A 116 -19.82 -15.42 -10.71
N VAL A 117 -19.29 -14.22 -10.45
CA VAL A 117 -19.76 -12.99 -11.10
C VAL A 117 -19.60 -13.05 -12.62
N ILE A 118 -18.43 -13.47 -13.10
CA ILE A 118 -18.13 -13.64 -14.54
C ILE A 118 -19.11 -14.61 -15.19
N ASP A 119 -19.34 -15.76 -14.56
CA ASP A 119 -20.29 -16.77 -15.05
C ASP A 119 -21.74 -16.29 -15.05
N GLU A 120 -22.16 -15.60 -13.99
CA GLU A 120 -23.50 -15.02 -13.90
C GLU A 120 -23.75 -13.90 -14.93
N LEU A 121 -22.72 -13.17 -15.32
CA LEU A 121 -22.77 -12.13 -16.35
C LEU A 121 -22.61 -12.69 -17.76
N ASP A 122 -22.36 -14.01 -17.91
CA ASP A 122 -22.05 -14.69 -19.17
C ASP A 122 -20.89 -14.05 -19.96
N ILE A 123 -19.88 -13.54 -19.24
CA ILE A 123 -18.68 -12.98 -19.86
C ILE A 123 -17.80 -14.12 -20.35
N ARG A 124 -17.29 -14.01 -21.58
CA ARG A 124 -16.43 -15.02 -22.20
C ARG A 124 -15.11 -14.38 -22.63
N PHE A 125 -14.02 -14.92 -22.11
CA PHE A 125 -12.66 -14.55 -22.51
C PHE A 125 -12.14 -15.49 -23.59
N LYS A 126 -11.28 -14.99 -24.48
CA LYS A 126 -10.82 -15.76 -25.66
C LYS A 126 -9.82 -16.83 -25.29
N THR A 127 -8.95 -16.57 -24.34
CA THR A 127 -7.90 -17.49 -23.89
C THR A 127 -7.89 -17.61 -22.37
N ILE A 128 -7.17 -18.59 -21.86
CA ILE A 128 -6.99 -18.78 -20.41
C ILE A 128 -6.05 -17.73 -19.79
N SER A 129 -5.37 -16.92 -20.59
CA SER A 129 -4.38 -15.92 -20.18
C SER A 129 -4.89 -14.48 -20.29
N ASP A 130 -6.13 -14.27 -20.75
CA ASP A 130 -6.70 -12.93 -20.98
C ASP A 130 -7.92 -12.66 -20.08
N TRP A 131 -7.97 -13.30 -18.92
CA TRP A 131 -9.05 -13.08 -17.97
C TRP A 131 -8.86 -11.75 -17.26
N ILE A 132 -9.96 -11.05 -17.06
CA ILE A 132 -10.02 -9.78 -16.34
C ILE A 132 -10.54 -10.06 -14.94
N TYR A 133 -9.79 -9.59 -13.93
CA TYR A 133 -10.22 -9.69 -12.55
C TYR A 133 -9.75 -8.46 -11.76
N PHE A 134 -10.41 -8.21 -10.63
CA PHE A 134 -10.20 -7.04 -9.81
C PHE A 134 -9.77 -7.45 -8.40
N VAL A 135 -8.87 -6.69 -7.83
CA VAL A 135 -8.36 -6.92 -6.48
C VAL A 135 -8.35 -5.59 -5.73
N SER A 136 -8.93 -5.60 -4.54
CA SER A 136 -8.80 -4.52 -3.58
C SER A 136 -7.63 -4.85 -2.64
N TYR A 137 -6.64 -4.00 -2.62
CA TYR A 137 -5.56 -3.98 -1.64
C TYR A 137 -5.90 -2.96 -0.56
N LYS A 138 -5.70 -3.31 0.70
CA LYS A 138 -5.93 -2.42 1.83
C LYS A 138 -4.93 -2.77 2.93
N LYS A 139 -4.28 -1.77 3.50
CA LYS A 139 -3.28 -1.95 4.56
C LYS A 139 -3.76 -2.92 5.64
N GLY A 140 -2.94 -3.92 5.95
CA GLY A 140 -3.19 -4.93 6.96
C GLY A 140 -4.22 -6.01 6.60
N TYR A 141 -4.75 -5.99 5.36
CA TYR A 141 -5.72 -6.97 4.88
C TYR A 141 -5.17 -7.76 3.71
N LYS A 142 -5.61 -9.00 3.58
CA LYS A 142 -5.34 -9.77 2.36
C LYS A 142 -6.00 -9.12 1.15
N PRO A 143 -5.36 -9.24 -0.04
CA PRO A 143 -6.02 -8.89 -1.29
C PRO A 143 -7.39 -9.55 -1.37
N TYR A 144 -8.42 -8.75 -1.65
CA TYR A 144 -9.79 -9.25 -1.56
C TYR A 144 -10.67 -8.74 -2.71
N GLN A 145 -11.90 -9.25 -2.78
CA GLN A 145 -12.89 -8.79 -3.75
C GLN A 145 -13.34 -7.36 -3.44
N LEU A 146 -13.60 -6.58 -4.49
CA LEU A 146 -14.15 -5.22 -4.39
C LEU A 146 -15.51 -5.22 -3.69
N ASP A 147 -15.78 -4.18 -2.92
CA ASP A 147 -17.10 -3.87 -2.37
C ASP A 147 -17.91 -2.93 -3.29
N GLU A 148 -19.11 -2.52 -2.84
CA GLU A 148 -20.04 -1.69 -3.62
C GLU A 148 -19.42 -0.33 -3.96
N ASP A 149 -18.75 0.32 -2.99
CA ASP A 149 -18.17 1.65 -3.14
C ASP A 149 -16.91 1.61 -4.02
N GLU A 150 -16.08 0.59 -3.85
CA GLU A 150 -14.89 0.35 -4.66
C GLU A 150 -15.24 0.08 -6.14
N VAL A 151 -16.30 -0.70 -6.37
CA VAL A 151 -16.83 -0.93 -7.74
C VAL A 151 -17.37 0.36 -8.36
N ALA A 152 -18.10 1.17 -7.59
CA ALA A 152 -18.62 2.45 -8.07
C ALA A 152 -17.49 3.42 -8.42
N LEU A 153 -16.46 3.51 -7.58
CA LEU A 153 -15.28 4.33 -7.83
C LEU A 153 -14.55 3.90 -9.11
N LEU A 154 -14.34 2.60 -9.31
CA LEU A 154 -13.68 2.11 -10.52
C LEU A 154 -14.50 2.36 -11.78
N ILE A 155 -15.82 2.25 -11.75
CA ILE A 155 -16.67 2.56 -12.91
C ILE A 155 -16.44 4.01 -13.35
N GLU A 156 -16.58 4.96 -12.43
CA GLU A 156 -16.42 6.38 -12.74
C GLU A 156 -14.99 6.72 -13.19
N THR A 157 -14.00 6.15 -12.51
CA THR A 157 -12.59 6.29 -12.85
C THR A 157 -12.30 5.77 -14.26
N TYR A 158 -12.79 4.59 -14.60
CA TYR A 158 -12.51 3.95 -15.89
C TYR A 158 -13.25 4.62 -17.06
N GLU A 159 -14.44 5.18 -16.82
CA GLU A 159 -15.11 6.01 -17.83
C GLU A 159 -14.27 7.24 -18.18
N ASN A 160 -13.65 7.87 -17.20
CA ASN A 160 -12.77 9.02 -17.40
C ASN A 160 -11.41 8.60 -17.97
N LEU A 161 -10.83 7.50 -17.53
CA LEU A 161 -9.59 6.95 -18.09
C LEU A 161 -9.76 6.57 -19.56
N TYR A 162 -10.90 6.00 -19.94
CA TYR A 162 -11.22 5.70 -21.34
C TYR A 162 -11.10 6.95 -22.23
N MET A 163 -11.60 8.09 -21.78
CA MET A 163 -11.51 9.35 -22.54
C MET A 163 -10.06 9.83 -22.67
N VAL A 164 -9.25 9.65 -21.61
CA VAL A 164 -7.81 10.00 -21.65
C VAL A 164 -7.08 9.11 -22.65
N VAL A 165 -7.28 7.80 -22.59
CA VAL A 165 -6.62 6.85 -23.50
C VAL A 165 -7.00 7.12 -24.98
N GLU A 166 -8.26 7.44 -25.24
CA GLU A 166 -8.71 7.81 -26.58
C GLU A 166 -7.98 9.09 -27.08
N ALA A 167 -7.85 10.12 -26.24
CA ALA A 167 -7.16 11.37 -26.60
C ALA A 167 -5.66 11.14 -26.88
N VAL A 168 -4.99 10.32 -26.06
CA VAL A 168 -3.59 9.94 -26.28
C VAL A 168 -3.44 9.14 -27.58
N ARG A 169 -4.31 8.16 -27.81
CA ARG A 169 -4.31 7.34 -29.03
C ARG A 169 -4.52 8.18 -30.31
N GLN A 170 -5.31 9.25 -30.22
CA GLN A 170 -5.55 10.17 -31.31
C GLN A 170 -4.43 11.22 -31.50
N GLY A 171 -3.46 11.26 -30.60
CA GLY A 171 -2.37 12.22 -30.63
C GLY A 171 -2.76 13.63 -30.16
N GLU A 172 -3.88 13.76 -29.45
CA GLU A 172 -4.32 15.03 -28.86
C GLU A 172 -3.53 15.38 -27.60
N LEU A 173 -3.02 14.35 -26.90
CA LEU A 173 -2.16 14.45 -25.71
C LEU A 173 -0.93 13.57 -25.90
N ASN A 174 0.26 14.11 -25.62
CA ASN A 174 1.52 13.39 -25.74
C ASN A 174 2.40 13.68 -24.51
N PRO A 175 2.18 12.97 -23.39
CA PRO A 175 3.01 13.10 -22.20
C PRO A 175 4.41 12.52 -22.46
N GLU A 176 5.45 13.26 -22.09
CA GLU A 176 6.85 12.82 -22.21
C GLU A 176 7.30 12.06 -20.96
N ILE A 177 7.60 10.77 -21.09
CA ILE A 177 8.01 9.90 -19.97
C ILE A 177 9.28 10.44 -19.30
N GLU A 178 10.25 10.90 -20.10
CA GLU A 178 11.54 11.40 -19.61
C GLU A 178 11.43 12.68 -18.78
N GLN A 179 10.29 13.39 -18.88
CA GLN A 179 10.02 14.61 -18.12
C GLN A 179 9.11 14.38 -16.91
N ALA A 180 8.87 13.14 -16.50
CA ALA A 180 7.93 12.78 -15.44
C ALA A 180 6.53 13.40 -15.63
N GLU A 181 6.09 13.52 -16.89
CA GLU A 181 4.77 14.06 -17.23
C GLU A 181 3.69 12.99 -17.13
N GLY A 182 2.59 13.37 -16.52
CA GLY A 182 1.34 12.62 -16.50
C GLY A 182 0.21 13.40 -17.19
N ILE A 183 -0.97 12.82 -17.17
CA ILE A 183 -2.16 13.45 -17.74
C ILE A 183 -3.14 13.75 -16.61
N VAL A 184 -3.65 14.98 -16.59
CA VAL A 184 -4.73 15.38 -15.69
C VAL A 184 -6.02 15.44 -16.46
N ARG A 185 -7.05 14.74 -15.94
CA ARG A 185 -8.44 14.91 -16.35
C ARG A 185 -9.24 15.38 -15.14
N ARG A 186 -9.86 16.56 -15.26
CA ARG A 186 -10.64 17.13 -14.16
C ARG A 186 -11.96 17.70 -14.65
N TYR A 187 -12.94 17.65 -13.77
CA TYR A 187 -14.20 18.38 -13.98
C TYR A 187 -14.03 19.82 -13.51
N ASN A 188 -14.27 20.77 -14.43
CA ASN A 188 -14.26 22.19 -14.11
C ASN A 188 -15.68 22.64 -13.75
N THR A 189 -15.91 22.92 -12.47
CA THR A 189 -17.23 23.34 -11.94
C THR A 189 -17.66 24.71 -12.39
N GLU A 190 -16.73 25.60 -12.77
CA GLU A 190 -17.05 26.94 -13.24
C GLU A 190 -17.67 26.91 -14.64
N ASN A 191 -17.17 26.03 -15.50
CA ASN A 191 -17.59 25.96 -16.91
C ASN A 191 -18.49 24.76 -17.20
N ASP A 192 -18.76 23.90 -16.20
CA ASP A 192 -19.52 22.64 -16.33
C ASP A 192 -18.95 21.73 -17.44
N THR A 193 -17.63 21.63 -17.53
CA THR A 193 -16.92 20.88 -18.57
C THR A 193 -15.79 20.03 -18.03
N TRP A 194 -15.44 18.97 -18.75
CA TRP A 194 -14.25 18.19 -18.51
C TRP A 194 -13.05 18.79 -19.25
N GLU A 195 -11.94 18.97 -18.56
CA GLU A 195 -10.66 19.41 -19.09
C GLU A 195 -9.65 18.27 -19.08
N MET A 196 -8.75 18.24 -20.06
CA MET A 196 -7.60 17.33 -20.09
C MET A 196 -6.36 18.09 -20.52
N PHE A 197 -5.23 17.83 -19.86
CA PHE A 197 -3.95 18.45 -20.18
C PHE A 197 -2.80 17.63 -19.61
N VAL A 198 -1.61 17.80 -20.19
CA VAL A 198 -0.37 17.23 -19.68
C VAL A 198 0.16 18.10 -18.54
N LYS A 199 0.64 17.48 -17.48
CA LYS A 199 1.23 18.15 -16.33
C LYS A 199 2.25 17.23 -15.66
N GLU A 200 3.27 17.82 -15.07
CA GLU A 200 4.20 17.13 -14.19
C GLU A 200 3.44 16.39 -13.07
N ILE A 201 3.82 15.14 -12.85
CA ILE A 201 3.19 14.30 -11.81
C ILE A 201 3.59 14.87 -10.46
N PRO A 202 2.64 15.10 -9.53
CA PRO A 202 2.99 15.59 -8.21
C PRO A 202 3.87 14.59 -7.47
N GLU A 203 4.94 15.09 -6.86
CA GLU A 203 5.73 14.31 -5.92
C GLU A 203 4.89 14.07 -4.66
N ALA A 204 4.92 12.86 -4.17
CA ALA A 204 4.35 12.50 -2.88
C ALA A 204 5.23 11.43 -2.24
N GLU A 205 5.43 11.56 -0.95
CA GLU A 205 6.07 10.54 -0.14
C GLU A 205 5.01 9.97 0.80
N LYS A 206 5.07 8.67 1.07
CA LYS A 206 4.23 8.11 2.13
C LYS A 206 4.68 8.71 3.46
N GLU A 207 3.79 9.43 4.11
CA GLU A 207 4.07 10.02 5.41
C GLU A 207 4.01 8.95 6.50
N PHE A 208 5.10 8.82 7.24
CA PHE A 208 5.14 8.03 8.46
C PHE A 208 5.12 9.00 9.63
N PRO A 209 4.12 8.90 10.53
CA PRO A 209 4.02 9.81 11.66
C PRO A 209 5.28 9.79 12.52
N SER A 210 5.84 10.95 12.81
CA SER A 210 6.89 11.13 13.81
C SER A 210 6.26 11.56 15.14
N VAL A 211 6.66 10.91 16.21
CA VAL A 211 6.09 11.12 17.54
C VAL A 211 7.14 11.69 18.47
N MET A 212 6.76 12.77 19.16
CA MET A 212 7.56 13.34 20.26
C MET A 212 6.91 12.95 21.59
N LEU A 213 7.71 12.37 22.48
CA LEU A 213 7.24 12.05 23.82
C LEU A 213 7.16 13.35 24.65
N GLU A 214 5.95 13.79 25.01
CA GLU A 214 5.75 15.06 25.72
C GLU A 214 6.09 14.98 27.23
N ASP A 215 6.05 13.78 27.83
CA ASP A 215 6.32 13.57 29.26
C ASP A 215 7.81 13.74 29.57
N GLN A 216 8.15 14.92 30.03
CA GLN A 216 9.54 15.30 30.37
C GLN A 216 10.11 14.49 31.56
N GLU A 217 9.28 14.14 32.54
CA GLU A 217 9.72 13.33 33.67
C GLU A 217 10.13 11.94 33.23
N LEU A 218 9.31 11.33 32.36
CA LEU A 218 9.60 10.03 31.78
C LEU A 218 10.86 10.09 30.88
N LYS A 219 10.98 11.11 30.03
CA LYS A 219 12.21 11.31 29.20
C LYS A 219 13.46 11.36 30.05
N ASP A 220 13.44 12.14 31.14
CA ASP A 220 14.56 12.27 32.07
C ASP A 220 14.85 10.97 32.81
N GLU A 221 13.82 10.24 33.23
CA GLU A 221 13.98 8.92 33.85
C GLU A 221 14.67 7.94 32.88
N LEU A 222 14.20 7.84 31.64
CA LEU A 222 14.79 6.98 30.61
C LEU A 222 16.24 7.35 30.31
N LYS A 223 16.52 8.65 30.14
CA LYS A 223 17.89 9.16 29.88
C LYS A 223 18.86 8.81 31.01
N ASN A 224 18.40 8.80 32.26
CA ASN A 224 19.23 8.55 33.42
C ASN A 224 19.49 7.04 33.66
N GLN A 225 18.82 6.13 32.94
CA GLN A 225 19.13 4.72 33.03
C GLN A 225 20.55 4.43 32.52
N LYS A 226 21.17 3.40 33.11
CA LYS A 226 22.51 2.98 32.71
C LYS A 226 22.51 2.51 31.25
N GLN A 227 23.48 2.97 30.46
CA GLN A 227 23.66 2.40 29.13
C GLN A 227 24.32 1.02 29.22
N ILE A 228 23.79 0.06 28.48
CA ILE A 228 24.30 -1.30 28.35
C ILE A 228 24.86 -1.51 26.93
N ASP A 229 25.84 -2.37 26.80
CA ASP A 229 26.47 -2.67 25.50
C ASP A 229 25.62 -3.71 24.75
N LEU A 230 24.45 -3.26 24.32
CA LEU A 230 23.45 -4.06 23.62
C LEU A 230 23.07 -3.35 22.31
N GLU A 231 23.09 -4.12 21.25
CA GLU A 231 22.52 -3.74 19.93
C GLU A 231 21.22 -4.52 19.72
N VAL A 232 20.12 -3.82 19.49
CA VAL A 232 18.79 -4.39 19.29
C VAL A 232 18.37 -4.18 17.84
N ILE A 233 17.85 -5.21 17.22
CA ILE A 233 17.13 -5.11 15.94
C ILE A 233 15.63 -5.07 16.22
N LEU A 234 14.93 -4.11 15.59
CA LEU A 234 13.48 -4.02 15.61
C LEU A 234 12.94 -4.14 14.20
N ASP A 235 11.84 -4.89 14.05
CA ASP A 235 11.16 -4.99 12.75
C ASP A 235 9.67 -5.32 12.92
N PHE A 236 8.91 -5.04 11.85
CA PHE A 236 7.53 -5.46 11.65
C PHE A 236 7.42 -6.35 10.43
N THR A 237 6.62 -7.39 10.52
CA THR A 237 6.29 -8.24 9.37
C THR A 237 4.86 -8.74 9.44
N TYR A 238 4.23 -8.93 8.27
CA TYR A 238 2.93 -9.58 8.18
C TYR A 238 3.10 -11.09 8.13
N LEU A 239 2.42 -11.81 9.03
CA LEU A 239 2.45 -13.27 9.04
C LEU A 239 1.61 -13.82 7.87
N PRO A 240 2.06 -14.86 7.17
CA PRO A 240 1.34 -15.48 6.06
C PRO A 240 0.18 -16.39 6.52
N VAL A 241 -0.41 -16.10 7.67
CA VAL A 241 -1.58 -16.78 8.21
C VAL A 241 -2.81 -15.92 8.05
N MET A 242 -3.96 -16.54 7.81
CA MET A 242 -5.20 -15.83 7.56
C MET A 242 -6.06 -15.82 8.83
N VAL A 243 -6.41 -14.63 9.30
CA VAL A 243 -7.47 -14.42 10.28
C VAL A 243 -8.77 -14.13 9.54
N GLU A 244 -9.77 -15.00 9.72
CA GLU A 244 -11.07 -14.86 9.10
C GLU A 244 -11.83 -13.63 9.64
N GLY A 245 -12.62 -12.99 8.78
CA GLY A 245 -13.44 -11.82 9.10
C GLY A 245 -14.24 -11.38 7.88
N GLU A 246 -14.94 -10.26 7.96
CA GLU A 246 -15.62 -9.67 6.78
C GLU A 246 -14.65 -9.41 5.62
N ARG A 247 -13.41 -9.07 5.95
CA ARG A 247 -12.26 -9.07 5.06
C ARG A 247 -11.12 -9.81 5.77
N PRO A 248 -10.50 -10.82 5.17
CA PRO A 248 -9.39 -11.55 5.78
C PRO A 248 -8.20 -10.64 6.08
N LYS A 249 -7.55 -10.85 7.23
CA LYS A 249 -6.39 -10.06 7.68
C LYS A 249 -5.13 -10.92 7.71
N ASN A 250 -4.00 -10.27 7.48
CA ASN A 250 -2.69 -10.78 7.86
C ASN A 250 -2.32 -10.18 9.22
N PRO A 251 -2.04 -10.99 10.27
CA PRO A 251 -1.56 -10.44 11.53
C PRO A 251 -0.22 -9.74 11.35
N LEU A 252 -0.10 -8.54 11.93
CA LEU A 252 1.16 -7.81 11.98
C LEU A 252 1.94 -8.24 13.23
N LEU A 253 3.16 -8.69 13.03
CA LEU A 253 4.07 -9.14 14.09
C LEU A 253 5.12 -8.05 14.33
N PHE A 254 5.26 -7.64 15.59
CA PHE A 254 6.40 -6.87 16.08
C PHE A 254 7.46 -7.80 16.63
N MET A 255 8.72 -7.57 16.29
CA MET A 255 9.85 -8.33 16.81
C MET A 255 10.97 -7.44 17.30
N ALA A 256 11.60 -7.84 18.42
CA ALA A 256 12.86 -7.33 18.90
C ALA A 256 13.87 -8.47 19.09
N TYR A 257 15.06 -8.29 18.54
CA TYR A 257 16.13 -9.29 18.53
C TYR A 257 17.42 -8.71 19.11
N ASP A 258 18.11 -9.48 19.96
CA ASP A 258 19.43 -9.17 20.48
C ASP A 258 20.49 -9.50 19.41
N ASN A 259 21.08 -8.46 18.83
CA ASN A 259 22.11 -8.63 17.80
C ASN A 259 23.52 -8.76 18.40
N THR A 260 23.67 -8.66 19.72
CA THR A 260 24.96 -8.80 20.41
C THR A 260 25.27 -10.25 20.73
N ASP A 261 24.36 -10.91 21.44
CA ASP A 261 24.51 -12.28 21.90
C ASP A 261 23.66 -13.30 21.07
N GLY A 262 22.75 -12.79 20.27
CA GLY A 262 21.80 -13.58 19.48
C GLY A 262 20.58 -14.00 20.29
N GLY A 263 19.39 -13.84 19.72
CA GLY A 263 18.15 -14.34 20.30
C GLY A 263 17.00 -13.35 20.28
N VAL A 264 15.79 -13.89 20.27
CA VAL A 264 14.56 -13.09 20.28
C VAL A 264 14.33 -12.52 21.69
N ILE A 265 14.25 -11.19 21.80
CA ILE A 265 13.91 -10.49 23.04
C ILE A 265 12.41 -10.53 23.26
N THR A 266 11.64 -10.15 22.25
CA THR A 266 10.17 -10.25 22.24
C THR A 266 9.63 -10.46 20.84
N MET A 267 8.44 -11.06 20.79
CA MET A 267 7.69 -11.30 19.56
C MET A 267 6.21 -11.20 19.91
N ASP A 268 5.52 -10.20 19.35
CA ASP A 268 4.15 -9.88 19.72
C ASP A 268 3.31 -9.58 18.48
N ILE A 269 2.18 -10.27 18.36
CA ILE A 269 1.18 -9.97 17.33
C ILE A 269 0.36 -8.77 17.78
N LEU A 270 0.24 -7.77 16.90
CA LEU A 270 -0.61 -6.61 17.15
C LEU A 270 -2.08 -7.03 17.11
N GLU A 271 -2.83 -6.65 18.15
CA GLU A 271 -4.27 -6.88 18.24
C GLU A 271 -5.05 -5.76 17.52
N GLU A 272 -6.36 -5.94 17.38
CA GLU A 272 -7.21 -4.92 16.77
C GLU A 272 -7.25 -3.66 17.66
N GLY A 273 -6.74 -2.54 17.13
CA GLY A 273 -6.63 -1.26 17.83
C GLY A 273 -5.23 -0.93 18.31
N ASP A 274 -4.29 -1.87 18.22
CA ASP A 274 -2.87 -1.59 18.39
C ASP A 274 -2.33 -0.94 17.11
N ASP A 275 -1.32 -0.08 17.27
CA ASP A 275 -0.59 0.54 16.17
C ASP A 275 0.93 0.37 16.34
N GLU A 276 1.64 0.50 15.25
CA GLU A 276 3.08 0.29 15.16
C GLU A 276 3.85 1.28 16.05
N ILE A 277 3.40 2.53 16.12
CA ILE A 277 4.02 3.60 16.91
C ILE A 277 3.93 3.29 18.40
N SER A 278 2.70 3.07 18.90
CA SER A 278 2.45 2.77 20.31
C SER A 278 3.17 1.49 20.74
N ARG A 279 3.21 0.49 19.87
CA ARG A 279 3.91 -0.77 20.15
C ARG A 279 5.41 -0.56 20.27
N THR A 280 6.02 0.17 19.34
CA THR A 280 7.45 0.45 19.31
C THR A 280 7.89 1.29 20.52
N LEU A 281 7.16 2.38 20.81
CA LEU A 281 7.41 3.21 22.00
C LEU A 281 7.23 2.43 23.29
N GLY A 282 6.17 1.64 23.40
CA GLY A 282 5.91 0.82 24.58
C GLY A 282 7.03 -0.18 24.86
N PHE A 283 7.56 -0.82 23.80
CA PHE A 283 8.73 -1.69 23.91
C PHE A 283 9.96 -0.90 24.40
N PHE A 284 10.29 0.23 23.75
CA PHE A 284 11.45 1.06 24.12
C PHE A 284 11.40 1.48 25.60
N ILE A 285 10.28 2.05 26.03
CA ILE A 285 10.10 2.54 27.39
C ILE A 285 10.25 1.40 28.39
N SER A 286 9.52 0.31 28.18
CA SER A 286 9.51 -0.85 29.10
C SER A 286 10.89 -1.52 29.19
N PHE A 287 11.56 -1.65 28.03
CA PHE A 287 12.88 -2.27 27.98
C PHE A 287 13.93 -1.43 28.72
N VAL A 288 13.95 -0.10 28.45
CA VAL A 288 14.91 0.82 29.09
C VAL A 288 14.70 0.88 30.59
N GLN A 289 13.46 0.94 31.08
CA GLN A 289 13.16 0.94 32.51
C GLN A 289 13.62 -0.35 33.23
N GLN A 290 13.53 -1.50 32.57
CA GLN A 290 13.83 -2.80 33.18
C GLN A 290 15.32 -3.20 33.05
N ASN A 291 15.97 -2.86 31.94
CA ASN A 291 17.28 -3.41 31.59
C ASN A 291 18.37 -2.33 31.46
N GLY A 292 17.97 -1.07 31.25
CA GLY A 292 18.86 0.01 30.90
C GLY A 292 18.77 0.37 29.40
N ARG A 293 19.45 1.48 29.04
CA ARG A 293 19.46 1.97 27.65
C ARG A 293 20.34 1.09 26.77
N MET A 294 19.79 0.55 25.70
CA MET A 294 20.60 -0.07 24.66
C MET A 294 21.53 0.96 24.01
N LYS A 295 22.62 0.50 23.41
CA LYS A 295 23.56 1.37 22.70
C LYS A 295 23.06 1.74 21.32
N THR A 296 22.57 0.76 20.61
CA THR A 296 22.13 0.92 19.21
C THR A 296 20.82 0.19 18.98
N ILE A 297 19.94 0.81 18.22
CA ILE A 297 18.76 0.18 17.62
C ILE A 297 18.96 0.20 16.12
N LYS A 298 18.81 -0.97 15.49
CA LYS A 298 18.81 -1.16 14.04
C LYS A 298 17.40 -1.45 13.56
N ALA A 299 16.98 -0.81 12.49
CA ALA A 299 15.69 -1.04 11.88
C ALA A 299 15.73 -0.70 10.38
N ARG A 300 14.80 -1.28 9.62
CA ARG A 300 14.51 -0.92 8.21
C ARG A 300 13.16 -0.26 8.07
N ASN A 301 12.27 -0.50 8.99
CA ASN A 301 10.87 -0.11 8.90
C ASN A 301 10.66 1.37 9.29
N PRO A 302 10.08 2.22 8.40
CA PRO A 302 9.89 3.65 8.67
C PRO A 302 9.02 3.96 9.89
N TRP A 303 8.05 3.11 10.24
CA TRP A 303 7.23 3.27 11.46
C TRP A 303 8.08 3.26 12.73
N ILE A 304 9.16 2.46 12.74
CA ILE A 304 10.09 2.41 13.89
C ILE A 304 10.86 3.70 14.02
N PHE A 305 11.33 4.28 12.90
CA PHE A 305 12.00 5.57 12.89
C PHE A 305 11.06 6.66 13.38
N GLY A 306 9.83 6.73 12.84
CA GLY A 306 8.82 7.70 13.26
C GLY A 306 8.51 7.63 14.77
N ALA A 307 8.51 6.41 15.33
CA ALA A 307 8.26 6.20 16.75
C ALA A 307 9.45 6.60 17.66
N LEU A 308 10.69 6.38 17.21
CA LEU A 308 11.86 6.38 18.10
C LEU A 308 12.85 7.53 17.89
N GLU A 309 12.80 8.27 16.78
CA GLU A 309 13.81 9.28 16.44
C GLU A 309 14.00 10.31 17.58
N ASP A 310 12.93 10.95 18.05
CA ASP A 310 12.99 11.94 19.14
C ASP A 310 13.54 11.35 20.46
N ILE A 311 13.01 10.20 20.87
CA ILE A 311 13.38 9.63 22.17
C ILE A 311 14.77 8.99 22.15
N CYS A 312 15.20 8.43 21.03
CA CYS A 312 16.55 7.89 20.87
C CYS A 312 17.59 9.00 20.89
N GLU A 313 17.37 10.12 20.17
CA GLU A 313 18.23 11.30 20.23
C GLU A 313 18.32 11.83 21.66
N TYR A 314 17.18 12.01 22.33
CA TYR A 314 17.15 12.49 23.72
C TYR A 314 17.90 11.57 24.67
N CYS A 315 17.74 10.26 24.55
CA CYS A 315 18.37 9.26 25.42
C CYS A 315 19.81 8.91 25.02
N SER A 316 20.35 9.47 23.92
CA SER A 316 21.67 9.12 23.36
C SER A 316 21.75 7.61 23.03
N VAL A 317 20.75 7.09 22.34
CA VAL A 317 20.69 5.77 21.72
C VAL A 317 20.86 5.95 20.22
N ASP A 318 21.77 5.23 19.61
CA ASP A 318 21.99 5.31 18.17
C ASP A 318 20.85 4.55 17.45
N LEU A 319 20.01 5.27 16.69
CA LEU A 319 19.00 4.69 15.80
C LEU A 319 19.56 4.66 14.39
N VAL A 320 19.74 3.46 13.81
CA VAL A 320 20.47 3.26 12.57
C VAL A 320 19.62 2.45 11.59
N TYR A 321 19.62 2.91 10.33
CA TYR A 321 19.06 2.12 9.25
C TYR A 321 19.95 0.90 8.93
N ASP A 322 19.34 -0.29 8.85
CA ASP A 322 20.01 -1.54 8.54
C ASP A 322 18.99 -2.45 7.81
N PRO A 323 19.35 -3.17 6.74
CA PRO A 323 18.46 -4.10 6.03
C PRO A 323 17.90 -5.24 6.90
N VAL A 324 18.52 -5.49 8.03
CA VAL A 324 18.12 -6.47 9.07
C VAL A 324 17.86 -7.89 8.53
N GLU A 325 18.67 -8.36 7.59
CA GLU A 325 18.55 -9.66 6.92
C GLU A 325 18.40 -10.86 7.90
N ILE A 326 18.97 -10.74 9.10
CA ILE A 326 18.81 -11.77 10.15
C ILE A 326 17.34 -11.94 10.56
N MET A 327 16.53 -10.85 10.49
CA MET A 327 15.13 -10.92 10.85
C MET A 327 14.33 -11.75 9.85
N ASP A 328 14.68 -11.70 8.56
CA ASP A 328 14.02 -12.50 7.54
C ASP A 328 14.22 -14.00 7.80
N GLN A 329 15.41 -14.40 8.24
CA GLN A 329 15.70 -15.80 8.62
C GLN A 329 14.90 -16.21 9.86
N VAL A 330 14.85 -15.37 10.90
CA VAL A 330 14.07 -15.65 12.11
C VAL A 330 12.58 -15.76 11.79
N ILE A 331 12.07 -14.88 10.91
CA ILE A 331 10.67 -14.91 10.46
C ILE A 331 10.38 -16.20 9.69
N GLU A 332 11.27 -16.62 8.77
CA GLU A 332 11.12 -17.88 8.04
C GLU A 332 11.06 -19.09 8.99
N GLU A 333 11.90 -19.12 10.04
CA GLU A 333 11.86 -20.16 11.05
C GLU A 333 10.52 -20.17 11.82
N VAL A 334 10.02 -19.01 12.22
CA VAL A 334 8.73 -18.88 12.92
C VAL A 334 7.58 -19.35 12.02
N VAL A 335 7.54 -18.87 10.77
CA VAL A 335 6.51 -19.25 9.79
C VAL A 335 6.52 -20.75 9.50
N SER A 336 7.71 -21.36 9.46
CA SER A 336 7.83 -22.81 9.22
C SER A 336 7.23 -23.68 10.32
N GLN A 337 6.95 -23.10 11.49
CA GLN A 337 6.39 -23.79 12.67
C GLN A 337 4.88 -23.55 12.84
N LEU A 338 4.29 -22.62 12.06
CA LEU A 338 2.85 -22.34 12.03
C LEU A 338 2.12 -23.30 11.09
#